data_6647cfec7f2a1dda5051ed46491e7225
#
_entry.id   6647cfec7f2a1dda5051ed46491e7225
#
_cell.length_a   1.000
_cell.length_b   1.000
_cell.length_c   1.000
_cell.angle_alpha   90.00
_cell.angle_beta   90.00
_cell.angle_gamma   90.00
#
_symmetry.space_group_name_H-M   'P 1'
#
loop_
_entity.id
_entity.type
_entity.pdbx_description
1 polymer ?
#
loop_
_entity_poly.entity_id
_entity_poly.type
_entity_poly.pdbx_seq_one_letter_code
_entity_poly.pdbx_strand_id
1 'polypeptide(L)'
;RGCIFCSKEASGEFAGSRQVPIKEQVKQQKNLLSKKWDSSKYIVYFQNFTNTYAPVKKLRELYYEALELEGVVGIAIATRPDCLDEEVIDLLSEINKKTFLWVELGLQSIHEKTEIFIRRGYPLSLYDEAIEDLKRNNIKTVTHLIIGFPNESRDEIIQSVKYVAKTNTWGIKLHSLYIQKDTDLYDYYNKNPFPIMAMDEYISIVIESLELLPKSMVIHRITGDGKKDLLVEPKWSLDKLKVLTSIDKELKISDTFQGRKNYFNIGGVNMEDNRPIGVIDSGVGGLTVVKELRNLFPQESIIYFGDNKNVPYGNKTEHEIYE
;
A
#
# COMPACT_ATOMS: atom_id res chain seq x y z
N ARG A 1 -3.31 6.19 -25.80
CA ARG A 1 -3.44 7.10 -24.66
C ARG A 1 -3.57 6.26 -23.40
N GLY A 2 -2.92 6.68 -22.28
CA GLY A 2 -3.04 6.02 -20.98
C GLY A 2 -4.37 6.28 -20.26
N CYS A 3 -4.45 5.92 -18.98
CA CYS A 3 -5.65 6.18 -18.18
C CYS A 3 -6.00 7.67 -18.15
N ILE A 4 -7.30 7.96 -18.05
CA ILE A 4 -7.85 9.34 -18.13
C ILE A 4 -7.25 10.30 -17.08
N PHE A 5 -6.85 9.77 -15.91
CA PHE A 5 -6.30 10.53 -14.79
C PHE A 5 -4.77 10.66 -14.82
N CYS A 6 -4.07 9.95 -15.73
CA CYS A 6 -2.63 10.06 -15.83
C CYS A 6 -2.19 11.34 -16.53
N SER A 7 -1.21 12.04 -15.94
CA SER A 7 -0.52 13.14 -16.58
C SER A 7 0.35 12.67 -17.75
N LYS A 8 0.90 13.59 -18.53
CA LYS A 8 1.88 13.25 -19.59
C LYS A 8 3.16 12.61 -19.05
N GLU A 9 3.47 12.86 -17.79
CA GLU A 9 4.62 12.28 -17.08
C GLU A 9 4.25 11.03 -16.27
N ALA A 10 2.99 10.55 -16.42
CA ALA A 10 2.38 9.50 -15.60
C ALA A 10 2.39 9.84 -14.10
N SER A 11 2.54 8.84 -13.21
CA SER A 11 2.53 9.02 -11.75
C SER A 11 3.91 9.36 -11.15
N GLY A 12 4.86 9.76 -11.96
CA GLY A 12 6.25 9.93 -11.54
C GLY A 12 6.72 11.36 -11.43
N GLU A 13 5.97 12.18 -10.78
CA GLU A 13 6.22 13.61 -10.62
C GLU A 13 7.59 13.96 -10.01
N PHE A 14 8.17 13.02 -9.29
CA PHE A 14 9.49 13.16 -8.64
C PHE A 14 10.55 12.25 -9.26
N ALA A 15 10.23 11.51 -10.31
CA ALA A 15 11.19 10.63 -10.97
C ALA A 15 12.16 11.41 -11.86
N GLY A 16 13.35 10.83 -12.07
CA GLY A 16 14.33 11.39 -12.98
C GLY A 16 13.86 11.38 -14.45
N SER A 17 14.49 12.19 -15.28
CA SER A 17 14.20 12.25 -16.72
C SER A 17 14.53 10.91 -17.39
N ARG A 18 13.64 10.42 -18.26
CA ARG A 18 13.86 9.20 -19.08
C ARG A 18 15.07 9.26 -20.01
N GLN A 19 15.55 10.47 -20.31
CA GLN A 19 16.70 10.69 -21.19
C GLN A 19 18.03 10.50 -20.44
N VAL A 20 17.98 10.36 -19.12
CA VAL A 20 19.16 10.22 -18.27
C VAL A 20 19.36 8.74 -17.91
N PRO A 21 20.59 8.18 -17.99
CA PRO A 21 20.89 6.82 -17.59
C PRO A 21 20.42 6.50 -16.14
N ILE A 22 20.05 5.26 -15.86
CA ILE A 22 19.53 4.83 -14.55
C ILE A 22 20.50 5.20 -13.41
N LYS A 23 21.79 4.97 -13.61
CA LYS A 23 22.84 5.33 -12.66
C LYS A 23 22.79 6.80 -12.25
N GLU A 24 22.62 7.69 -13.21
CA GLU A 24 22.56 9.13 -12.94
C GLU A 24 21.23 9.52 -12.28
N GLN A 25 20.10 8.93 -12.70
CA GLN A 25 18.81 9.13 -12.04
C GLN A 25 18.89 8.72 -10.56
N VAL A 26 19.44 7.55 -10.26
CA VAL A 26 19.60 7.05 -8.88
C VAL A 26 20.50 7.99 -8.08
N LYS A 27 21.61 8.46 -8.64
CA LYS A 27 22.51 9.41 -7.98
C LYS A 27 21.81 10.72 -7.65
N GLN A 28 21.02 11.28 -8.57
CA GLN A 28 20.23 12.49 -8.34
C GLN A 28 19.23 12.30 -7.21
N GLN A 29 18.50 11.17 -7.20
CA GLN A 29 17.54 10.85 -6.14
C GLN A 29 18.21 10.62 -4.79
N LYS A 30 19.34 9.92 -4.75
CA LYS A 30 20.14 9.76 -3.51
C LYS A 30 20.57 11.12 -2.94
N ASN A 31 21.02 12.04 -3.79
CA ASN A 31 21.39 13.39 -3.38
C ASN A 31 20.21 14.22 -2.85
N LEU A 32 18.99 14.00 -3.36
CA LEU A 32 17.80 14.63 -2.83
C LEU A 32 17.38 14.04 -1.48
N LEU A 33 17.47 12.73 -1.33
CA LEU A 33 17.12 12.02 -0.10
C LEU A 33 18.12 12.32 1.04
N SER A 34 19.42 12.38 0.74
CA SER A 34 20.47 12.63 1.73
C SER A 34 20.35 13.99 2.44
N LYS A 35 19.62 14.95 1.83
CA LYS A 35 19.30 16.24 2.47
C LYS A 35 18.29 16.12 3.61
N LYS A 36 17.54 14.99 3.67
CA LYS A 36 16.47 14.77 4.64
C LYS A 36 16.73 13.59 5.57
N TRP A 37 17.40 12.56 5.07
CA TRP A 37 17.66 11.32 5.79
C TRP A 37 19.09 10.83 5.54
N ASP A 38 19.77 10.43 6.59
CA ASP A 38 21.02 9.70 6.51
C ASP A 38 20.71 8.22 6.26
N SER A 39 20.83 7.79 5.01
CA SER A 39 20.50 6.44 4.58
C SER A 39 21.61 5.84 3.74
N SER A 40 22.04 4.63 4.08
CA SER A 40 23.05 3.85 3.35
C SER A 40 22.46 2.77 2.45
N LYS A 41 21.16 2.43 2.62
CA LYS A 41 20.46 1.39 1.87
C LYS A 41 19.25 1.96 1.15
N TYR A 42 19.05 1.54 -0.10
CA TYR A 42 18.03 2.07 -0.99
C TYR A 42 17.30 0.97 -1.73
N ILE A 43 16.02 1.22 -2.04
CA ILE A 43 15.24 0.44 -2.99
C ILE A 43 15.03 1.33 -4.20
N VAL A 44 15.41 0.84 -5.38
CA VAL A 44 15.16 1.57 -6.64
C VAL A 44 13.73 1.30 -7.08
N TYR A 45 12.96 2.37 -7.29
CA TYR A 45 11.57 2.27 -7.67
C TYR A 45 11.34 2.75 -9.11
N PHE A 46 11.05 1.81 -10.00
CA PHE A 46 10.59 2.06 -11.35
C PHE A 46 9.09 2.37 -11.30
N GLN A 47 8.76 3.65 -11.20
CA GLN A 47 7.41 4.12 -10.90
C GLN A 47 6.62 4.53 -12.14
N ASN A 48 7.25 5.30 -13.04
CA ASN A 48 6.54 5.95 -14.14
C ASN A 48 6.21 4.99 -15.26
N PHE A 49 4.98 5.07 -15.77
CA PHE A 49 4.50 4.30 -16.91
C PHE A 49 4.44 2.79 -16.64
N THR A 50 4.65 2.00 -17.70
CA THR A 50 4.63 0.54 -17.66
C THR A 50 6.07 0.04 -17.77
N ASN A 51 6.66 -0.33 -16.64
CA ASN A 51 8.10 -0.59 -16.57
C ASN A 51 8.51 -2.00 -17.02
N THR A 52 7.56 -2.82 -17.46
CA THR A 52 7.81 -4.12 -18.09
C THR A 52 7.53 -4.11 -19.61
N TYR A 53 7.09 -2.96 -20.15
CA TYR A 53 6.76 -2.84 -21.58
C TYR A 53 8.00 -2.49 -22.41
N ALA A 54 8.88 -3.47 -22.56
CA ALA A 54 10.04 -3.42 -23.44
C ALA A 54 10.56 -4.85 -23.68
N PRO A 55 11.41 -5.09 -24.71
CA PRO A 55 12.07 -6.39 -24.87
C PRO A 55 12.83 -6.81 -23.60
N VAL A 56 12.71 -8.07 -23.20
CA VAL A 56 13.27 -8.61 -21.93
C VAL A 56 14.77 -8.32 -21.81
N LYS A 57 15.53 -8.40 -22.92
CA LYS A 57 16.95 -8.02 -22.93
C LYS A 57 17.16 -6.60 -22.41
N LYS A 58 16.33 -5.64 -22.84
CA LYS A 58 16.43 -4.23 -22.41
C LYS A 58 16.01 -4.06 -20.95
N LEU A 59 14.96 -4.75 -20.52
CA LEU A 59 14.53 -4.76 -19.11
C LEU A 59 15.64 -5.29 -18.21
N ARG A 60 16.27 -6.40 -18.61
CA ARG A 60 17.41 -7.00 -17.92
C ARG A 60 18.54 -5.99 -17.73
N GLU A 61 18.96 -5.32 -18.81
CA GLU A 61 20.01 -4.28 -18.75
C GLU A 61 19.66 -3.20 -17.72
N LEU A 62 18.42 -2.65 -17.77
CA LEU A 62 18.00 -1.56 -16.89
C LEU A 62 17.90 -1.99 -15.41
N TYR A 63 17.36 -3.16 -15.14
CA TYR A 63 17.19 -3.63 -13.76
C TYR A 63 18.54 -4.00 -13.14
N TYR A 64 19.43 -4.66 -13.87
CA TYR A 64 20.75 -4.98 -13.36
C TYR A 64 21.64 -3.75 -13.20
N GLU A 65 21.58 -2.77 -14.11
CA GLU A 65 22.26 -1.49 -13.93
C GLU A 65 21.86 -0.82 -12.60
N ALA A 66 20.55 -0.88 -12.24
CA ALA A 66 20.07 -0.34 -10.98
C ALA A 66 20.55 -1.13 -9.75
N LEU A 67 20.57 -2.46 -9.85
CA LEU A 67 20.94 -3.36 -8.75
C LEU A 67 22.44 -3.38 -8.44
N GLU A 68 23.28 -3.06 -9.43
CA GLU A 68 24.74 -2.99 -9.27
C GLU A 68 25.20 -1.71 -8.53
N LEU A 69 24.29 -0.75 -8.29
CA LEU A 69 24.66 0.50 -7.65
C LEU A 69 24.83 0.32 -6.13
N GLU A 70 25.85 0.96 -5.58
CA GLU A 70 26.17 0.91 -4.16
C GLU A 70 24.97 1.29 -3.28
N GLY A 71 24.72 0.49 -2.25
CA GLY A 71 23.65 0.68 -1.30
C GLY A 71 22.25 0.29 -1.78
N VAL A 72 22.10 -0.20 -3.03
CA VAL A 72 20.83 -0.73 -3.52
C VAL A 72 20.62 -2.14 -2.96
N VAL A 73 19.53 -2.34 -2.22
CA VAL A 73 19.18 -3.61 -1.54
C VAL A 73 17.89 -4.22 -2.07
N GLY A 74 17.27 -3.60 -3.05
CA GLY A 74 16.03 -4.08 -3.64
C GLY A 74 15.53 -3.22 -4.78
N ILE A 75 14.50 -3.71 -5.44
CA ILE A 75 13.86 -3.06 -6.58
C ILE A 75 12.33 -3.17 -6.47
N ALA A 76 11.64 -2.09 -6.81
CA ALA A 76 10.20 -2.03 -6.95
C ALA A 76 9.83 -1.68 -8.40
N ILE A 77 8.87 -2.39 -8.97
CA ILE A 77 8.53 -2.23 -10.39
C ILE A 77 7.02 -2.03 -10.52
N ALA A 78 6.61 -0.81 -10.90
CA ALA A 78 5.22 -0.52 -11.21
C ALA A 78 4.94 -0.86 -12.68
N THR A 79 3.88 -1.62 -12.90
CA THR A 79 3.50 -2.07 -14.24
C THR A 79 2.00 -2.32 -14.39
N ARG A 80 1.61 -2.74 -15.59
CA ARG A 80 0.26 -3.17 -15.95
C ARG A 80 0.21 -4.70 -16.00
N PRO A 81 -0.91 -5.32 -15.58
CA PRO A 81 -1.09 -6.76 -15.67
C PRO A 81 -0.88 -7.34 -17.07
N ASP A 82 -1.36 -6.63 -18.11
CA ASP A 82 -1.26 -7.04 -19.53
C ASP A 82 0.16 -6.91 -20.12
N CYS A 83 1.16 -6.59 -19.31
CA CYS A 83 2.58 -6.46 -19.70
C CYS A 83 3.49 -7.38 -18.87
N LEU A 84 2.98 -8.53 -18.45
CA LEU A 84 3.67 -9.56 -17.69
C LEU A 84 3.59 -10.90 -18.45
N ASP A 85 4.28 -10.99 -19.58
CA ASP A 85 4.43 -12.26 -20.29
C ASP A 85 5.41 -13.21 -19.57
N GLU A 86 5.50 -14.44 -20.03
CA GLU A 86 6.34 -15.50 -19.43
C GLU A 86 7.80 -15.09 -19.32
N GLU A 87 8.37 -14.47 -20.37
CA GLU A 87 9.76 -14.04 -20.37
C GLU A 87 10.03 -12.94 -19.33
N VAL A 88 9.07 -12.03 -19.13
CA VAL A 88 9.15 -11.00 -18.09
C VAL A 88 9.05 -11.62 -16.71
N ILE A 89 8.11 -12.55 -16.49
CA ILE A 89 7.97 -13.26 -15.21
C ILE A 89 9.24 -14.03 -14.86
N ASP A 90 9.87 -14.68 -15.83
CA ASP A 90 11.14 -15.40 -15.66
C ASP A 90 12.27 -14.44 -15.23
N LEU A 91 12.39 -13.28 -15.88
CA LEU A 91 13.35 -12.25 -15.49
C LEU A 91 13.11 -11.75 -14.06
N LEU A 92 11.85 -11.47 -13.70
CA LEU A 92 11.48 -11.03 -12.37
C LEU A 92 11.74 -12.11 -11.31
N SER A 93 11.47 -13.38 -11.64
CA SER A 93 11.79 -14.52 -10.77
C SER A 93 13.29 -14.67 -10.53
N GLU A 94 14.10 -14.49 -11.58
CA GLU A 94 15.56 -14.48 -11.44
C GLU A 94 16.05 -13.37 -10.50
N ILE A 95 15.52 -12.14 -10.65
CA ILE A 95 15.86 -11.00 -9.80
C ILE A 95 15.39 -11.24 -8.35
N ASN A 96 14.18 -11.79 -8.15
CA ASN A 96 13.63 -12.06 -6.83
C ASN A 96 14.47 -13.05 -6.00
N LYS A 97 15.20 -13.95 -6.67
CA LYS A 97 16.15 -14.86 -6.01
C LYS A 97 17.44 -14.18 -5.53
N LYS A 98 17.76 -13.00 -6.06
CA LYS A 98 19.02 -12.26 -5.79
C LYS A 98 18.83 -11.10 -4.84
N THR A 99 17.65 -10.47 -4.83
CA THR A 99 17.39 -9.25 -4.07
C THR A 99 15.94 -9.15 -3.65
N PHE A 100 15.63 -8.17 -2.80
CA PHE A 100 14.26 -7.88 -2.41
C PHE A 100 13.51 -7.22 -3.57
N LEU A 101 12.48 -7.89 -4.07
CA LEU A 101 11.65 -7.44 -5.19
C LEU A 101 10.18 -7.39 -4.81
N TRP A 102 9.48 -6.36 -5.28
CA TRP A 102 8.03 -6.43 -5.43
C TRP A 102 7.57 -5.78 -6.73
N VAL A 103 6.43 -6.24 -7.23
CA VAL A 103 5.76 -5.69 -8.41
C VAL A 103 4.50 -4.95 -7.98
N GLU A 104 4.26 -3.77 -8.53
CA GLU A 104 3.08 -2.98 -8.27
C GLU A 104 2.14 -3.02 -9.47
N LEU A 105 0.89 -3.43 -9.23
CA LEU A 105 -0.12 -3.58 -10.27
C LEU A 105 -1.25 -2.56 -10.12
N GLY A 106 -1.54 -1.86 -11.20
CA GLY A 106 -2.61 -0.87 -11.26
C GLY A 106 -3.97 -1.51 -11.53
N LEU A 107 -4.69 -1.97 -10.52
CA LEU A 107 -6.07 -2.44 -10.66
C LEU A 107 -7.06 -1.27 -10.74
N GLN A 108 -6.92 -0.31 -9.86
CA GLN A 108 -7.70 0.91 -9.68
C GLN A 108 -9.13 0.65 -9.18
N SER A 109 -9.88 -0.25 -9.80
CA SER A 109 -11.23 -0.72 -9.47
C SER A 109 -11.48 -2.09 -10.11
N ILE A 110 -12.40 -2.87 -9.54
CA ILE A 110 -12.87 -4.15 -10.13
C ILE A 110 -14.05 -3.98 -11.09
N HIS A 111 -14.67 -2.80 -11.12
CA HIS A 111 -15.91 -2.56 -11.86
C HIS A 111 -15.63 -2.21 -13.32
N GLU A 112 -16.26 -2.95 -14.24
CA GLU A 112 -16.11 -2.76 -15.69
C GLU A 112 -16.51 -1.33 -16.13
N LYS A 113 -17.58 -0.78 -15.56
CA LYS A 113 -18.00 0.61 -15.87
C LYS A 113 -16.89 1.63 -15.53
N THR A 114 -16.13 1.38 -14.46
CA THR A 114 -15.00 2.23 -14.06
C THR A 114 -13.80 1.96 -14.94
N GLU A 115 -13.51 0.70 -15.27
CA GLU A 115 -12.47 0.34 -16.24
C GLU A 115 -12.64 1.10 -17.57
N ILE A 116 -13.86 1.09 -18.12
CA ILE A 116 -14.21 1.81 -19.36
C ILE A 116 -14.01 3.32 -19.17
N PHE A 117 -14.54 3.87 -18.09
CA PHE A 117 -14.43 5.31 -17.77
C PHE A 117 -12.98 5.77 -17.67
N ILE A 118 -12.15 5.02 -16.93
CA ILE A 118 -10.74 5.38 -16.73
C ILE A 118 -9.85 4.98 -17.91
N ARG A 119 -10.36 4.26 -18.88
CA ARG A 119 -9.60 3.74 -20.03
C ARG A 119 -8.41 2.87 -19.59
N ARG A 120 -8.62 1.99 -18.60
CA ARG A 120 -7.58 1.09 -18.07
C ARG A 120 -7.00 0.21 -19.16
N GLY A 121 -7.87 -0.30 -20.08
CA GLY A 121 -7.48 -0.98 -21.30
C GLY A 121 -7.08 -2.45 -21.12
N TYR A 122 -7.44 -3.06 -20.01
CA TYR A 122 -7.38 -4.51 -19.77
C TYR A 122 -8.47 -4.93 -18.78
N PRO A 123 -9.08 -6.13 -18.97
CA PRO A 123 -10.14 -6.64 -18.10
C PRO A 123 -9.58 -7.11 -16.75
N LEU A 124 -10.49 -7.30 -15.77
CA LEU A 124 -10.16 -7.81 -14.45
C LEU A 124 -9.45 -9.16 -14.49
N SER A 125 -9.84 -10.06 -15.45
CA SER A 125 -9.24 -11.38 -15.59
C SER A 125 -7.72 -11.36 -15.80
N LEU A 126 -7.20 -10.38 -16.55
CA LEU A 126 -5.74 -10.23 -16.73
C LEU A 126 -5.03 -9.81 -15.43
N TYR A 127 -5.71 -9.06 -14.56
CA TYR A 127 -5.17 -8.79 -13.22
C TYR A 127 -5.10 -10.08 -12.39
N ASP A 128 -6.14 -10.91 -12.43
CA ASP A 128 -6.17 -12.18 -11.71
C ASP A 128 -5.08 -13.14 -12.19
N GLU A 129 -4.91 -13.27 -13.50
CA GLU A 129 -3.83 -14.05 -14.12
C GLU A 129 -2.46 -13.57 -13.65
N ALA A 130 -2.21 -12.26 -13.73
CA ALA A 130 -0.94 -11.66 -13.29
C ALA A 130 -0.66 -11.91 -11.79
N ILE A 131 -1.68 -11.81 -10.92
CA ILE A 131 -1.54 -12.11 -9.50
C ILE A 131 -1.13 -13.59 -9.28
N GLU A 132 -1.79 -14.52 -9.97
CA GLU A 132 -1.48 -15.94 -9.82
C GLU A 132 -0.09 -16.28 -10.38
N ASP A 133 0.34 -15.66 -11.49
CA ASP A 133 1.67 -15.84 -12.06
C ASP A 133 2.77 -15.32 -11.11
N LEU A 134 2.62 -14.11 -10.60
CA LEU A 134 3.55 -13.55 -9.63
C LEU A 134 3.62 -14.38 -8.34
N LYS A 135 2.47 -14.85 -7.85
CA LYS A 135 2.37 -15.70 -6.67
C LYS A 135 3.05 -17.05 -6.87
N ARG A 136 2.84 -17.73 -8.01
CA ARG A 136 3.52 -18.99 -8.35
C ARG A 136 5.04 -18.85 -8.33
N ASN A 137 5.55 -17.67 -8.66
CA ASN A 137 6.97 -17.34 -8.65
C ASN A 137 7.44 -16.71 -7.32
N ASN A 138 6.61 -16.72 -6.27
CA ASN A 138 6.90 -16.12 -4.95
C ASN A 138 7.28 -14.63 -5.02
N ILE A 139 6.80 -13.88 -6.03
CA ILE A 139 7.07 -12.46 -6.20
C ILE A 139 6.02 -11.66 -5.41
N LYS A 140 6.48 -10.79 -4.52
CA LYS A 140 5.61 -9.90 -3.75
C LYS A 140 4.87 -8.94 -4.67
N THR A 141 3.57 -8.78 -4.45
CA THR A 141 2.72 -7.92 -5.28
C THR A 141 2.04 -6.86 -4.43
N VAL A 142 2.00 -5.64 -4.92
CA VAL A 142 1.27 -4.50 -4.33
C VAL A 142 0.19 -4.06 -5.31
N THR A 143 -1.06 -4.08 -4.87
CA THR A 143 -2.19 -3.65 -5.70
C THR A 143 -2.52 -2.18 -5.46
N HIS A 144 -2.78 -1.44 -6.54
CA HIS A 144 -3.25 -0.06 -6.45
C HIS A 144 -4.76 0.01 -6.65
N LEU A 145 -5.45 0.66 -5.70
CA LEU A 145 -6.85 1.08 -5.81
C LEU A 145 -6.94 2.60 -5.75
N ILE A 146 -7.92 3.17 -6.45
CA ILE A 146 -8.25 4.59 -6.39
C ILE A 146 -9.66 4.76 -5.84
N ILE A 147 -9.80 5.57 -4.81
CA ILE A 147 -11.04 5.89 -4.12
C ILE A 147 -11.55 7.23 -4.62
N GLY A 148 -12.82 7.31 -5.01
CA GLY A 148 -13.50 8.55 -5.38
C GLY A 148 -13.79 8.72 -6.86
N PHE A 149 -13.84 7.64 -7.65
CA PHE A 149 -14.34 7.73 -9.01
C PHE A 149 -15.82 8.15 -9.04
N PRO A 150 -16.22 9.07 -9.96
CA PRO A 150 -17.57 9.65 -9.95
C PRO A 150 -18.69 8.65 -10.25
N ASN A 151 -18.34 7.52 -10.83
CA ASN A 151 -19.27 6.45 -11.20
C ASN A 151 -19.28 5.28 -10.21
N GLU A 152 -18.65 5.43 -9.05
CA GLU A 152 -18.64 4.43 -8.00
C GLU A 152 -19.33 4.91 -6.72
N SER A 153 -20.21 4.09 -6.19
CA SER A 153 -20.75 4.23 -4.84
C SER A 153 -19.75 3.78 -3.78
N ARG A 154 -19.98 4.17 -2.52
CA ARG A 154 -19.22 3.66 -1.38
C ARG A 154 -19.15 2.13 -1.35
N ASP A 155 -20.29 1.46 -1.57
CA ASP A 155 -20.35 -0.01 -1.54
C ASP A 155 -19.49 -0.64 -2.63
N GLU A 156 -19.43 -0.05 -3.82
CA GLU A 156 -18.59 -0.53 -4.92
C GLU A 156 -17.09 -0.34 -4.61
N ILE A 157 -16.71 0.77 -4.00
CA ILE A 157 -15.33 0.97 -3.53
C ILE A 157 -14.97 -0.13 -2.52
N ILE A 158 -15.85 -0.40 -1.56
CA ILE A 158 -15.63 -1.45 -0.55
C ILE A 158 -15.62 -2.85 -1.17
N GLN A 159 -16.39 -3.11 -2.22
CA GLN A 159 -16.29 -4.36 -2.99
C GLN A 159 -14.91 -4.55 -3.60
N SER A 160 -14.32 -3.49 -4.17
CA SER A 160 -12.95 -3.52 -4.72
C SER A 160 -11.91 -3.83 -3.63
N VAL A 161 -12.07 -3.25 -2.43
CA VAL A 161 -11.20 -3.55 -1.27
C VAL A 161 -11.34 -5.02 -0.83
N LYS A 162 -12.57 -5.50 -0.67
CA LYS A 162 -12.84 -6.91 -0.29
C LYS A 162 -12.30 -7.89 -1.33
N TYR A 163 -12.34 -7.52 -2.61
CA TYR A 163 -11.76 -8.33 -3.67
C TYR A 163 -10.26 -8.47 -3.50
N VAL A 164 -9.54 -7.35 -3.36
CA VAL A 164 -8.08 -7.35 -3.16
C VAL A 164 -7.70 -8.07 -1.85
N ALA A 165 -8.49 -7.92 -0.79
CA ALA A 165 -8.25 -8.65 0.46
C ALA A 165 -8.23 -10.18 0.28
N LYS A 166 -8.99 -10.72 -0.69
CA LYS A 166 -9.05 -12.16 -0.99
C LYS A 166 -7.91 -12.65 -1.89
N THR A 167 -7.27 -11.77 -2.66
CA THR A 167 -6.16 -12.17 -3.56
C THR A 167 -4.89 -12.55 -2.80
N ASN A 168 -4.82 -12.22 -1.51
CA ASN A 168 -3.66 -12.45 -0.66
C ASN A 168 -2.37 -11.80 -1.19
N THR A 169 -2.49 -10.66 -1.85
CA THR A 169 -1.34 -9.85 -2.27
C THR A 169 -0.56 -9.35 -1.05
N TRP A 170 0.74 -9.17 -1.21
CA TRP A 170 1.62 -8.73 -0.12
C TRP A 170 1.28 -7.34 0.40
N GLY A 171 0.84 -6.44 -0.49
CA GLY A 171 0.54 -5.06 -0.08
C GLY A 171 -0.50 -4.37 -0.94
N ILE A 172 -0.91 -3.20 -0.48
CA ILE A 172 -1.92 -2.37 -1.14
C ILE A 172 -1.56 -0.89 -1.06
N LYS A 173 -1.93 -0.13 -2.09
CA LYS A 173 -1.98 1.34 -2.10
C LYS A 173 -3.43 1.78 -2.30
N LEU A 174 -3.93 2.57 -1.35
CA LEU A 174 -5.21 3.25 -1.47
C LEU A 174 -4.95 4.71 -1.84
N HIS A 175 -5.26 5.09 -3.06
CA HIS A 175 -5.10 6.47 -3.54
C HIS A 175 -6.43 7.20 -3.49
N SER A 176 -6.44 8.48 -3.12
CA SER A 176 -7.56 9.36 -3.45
C SER A 176 -7.50 9.73 -4.93
N LEU A 177 -8.65 9.73 -5.61
CA LEU A 177 -8.73 10.36 -6.92
C LEU A 177 -8.38 11.85 -6.78
N TYR A 178 -7.58 12.36 -7.70
CA TYR A 178 -7.32 13.79 -7.83
C TYR A 178 -7.35 14.19 -9.30
N ILE A 179 -7.74 15.43 -9.55
CA ILE A 179 -7.89 16.04 -10.87
C ILE A 179 -6.77 17.05 -11.05
N GLN A 180 -5.93 16.85 -12.06
CA GLN A 180 -4.84 17.74 -12.44
C GLN A 180 -5.06 18.33 -13.81
N LYS A 181 -4.63 19.57 -14.01
CA LYS A 181 -4.86 20.36 -15.25
C LYS A 181 -4.31 19.74 -16.52
N ASP A 182 -3.29 18.87 -16.42
CA ASP A 182 -2.61 18.25 -17.56
C ASP A 182 -3.14 16.83 -17.87
N THR A 183 -4.36 16.51 -17.43
CA THR A 183 -4.98 15.19 -17.60
C THR A 183 -6.27 15.26 -18.43
N ASP A 184 -6.59 14.16 -19.13
CA ASP A 184 -7.87 14.04 -19.83
C ASP A 184 -9.06 14.05 -18.84
N LEU A 185 -8.85 13.66 -17.58
CA LEU A 185 -9.86 13.74 -16.52
C LEU A 185 -10.23 15.19 -16.20
N TYR A 186 -9.28 16.12 -16.25
CA TYR A 186 -9.55 17.54 -16.09
C TYR A 186 -10.44 18.07 -17.23
N ASP A 187 -10.13 17.69 -18.46
CA ASP A 187 -10.96 18.08 -19.63
C ASP A 187 -12.36 17.50 -19.53
N TYR A 188 -12.48 16.27 -19.03
CA TYR A 188 -13.78 15.64 -18.77
C TYR A 188 -14.55 16.37 -17.68
N TYR A 189 -13.90 16.67 -16.54
CA TYR A 189 -14.50 17.35 -15.40
C TYR A 189 -15.03 18.74 -15.74
N ASN A 190 -14.30 19.50 -16.56
CA ASN A 190 -14.75 20.81 -17.01
C ASN A 190 -16.01 20.74 -17.87
N LYS A 191 -16.20 19.67 -18.65
CA LYS A 191 -17.38 19.48 -19.51
C LYS A 191 -18.53 18.81 -18.77
N ASN A 192 -18.23 17.95 -17.84
CA ASN A 192 -19.17 17.12 -17.09
C ASN A 192 -18.80 17.16 -15.61
N PRO A 193 -19.08 18.26 -14.89
CA PRO A 193 -18.77 18.36 -13.48
C PRO A 193 -19.46 17.27 -12.66
N PHE A 194 -18.75 16.71 -11.71
CA PHE A 194 -19.27 15.70 -10.77
C PHE A 194 -18.88 16.05 -9.33
N PRO A 195 -19.63 15.55 -8.34
CA PRO A 195 -19.30 15.77 -6.93
C PRO A 195 -17.90 15.25 -6.58
N ILE A 196 -17.14 16.06 -5.87
CA ILE A 196 -15.82 15.69 -5.36
C ILE A 196 -15.96 15.13 -3.95
N MET A 197 -15.39 13.98 -3.69
CA MET A 197 -15.42 13.34 -2.38
C MET A 197 -14.83 14.26 -1.30
N ALA A 198 -15.58 14.44 -0.21
CA ALA A 198 -15.11 15.19 0.94
C ALA A 198 -14.02 14.43 1.71
N MET A 199 -13.16 15.16 2.45
CA MET A 199 -12.08 14.54 3.21
C MET A 199 -12.59 13.56 4.25
N ASP A 200 -13.66 13.89 4.97
CA ASP A 200 -14.21 13.03 6.03
C ASP A 200 -14.83 11.75 5.46
N GLU A 201 -15.46 11.83 4.29
CA GLU A 201 -15.96 10.66 3.57
C GLU A 201 -14.80 9.76 3.12
N TYR A 202 -13.75 10.34 2.56
CA TYR A 202 -12.53 9.61 2.19
C TYR A 202 -11.91 8.89 3.38
N ILE A 203 -11.75 9.58 4.52
CA ILE A 203 -11.22 9.01 5.76
C ILE A 203 -12.09 7.85 6.23
N SER A 204 -13.41 8.02 6.24
CA SER A 204 -14.34 6.96 6.63
C SER A 204 -14.21 5.71 5.75
N ILE A 205 -14.05 5.87 4.42
CA ILE A 205 -13.84 4.75 3.50
C ILE A 205 -12.48 4.08 3.73
N VAL A 206 -11.42 4.86 3.98
CA VAL A 206 -10.08 4.32 4.30
C VAL A 206 -10.11 3.51 5.58
N ILE A 207 -10.77 3.99 6.64
CA ILE A 207 -10.91 3.25 7.92
C ILE A 207 -11.62 1.92 7.67
N GLU A 208 -12.78 1.93 7.00
CA GLU A 208 -13.51 0.70 6.67
C GLU A 208 -12.67 -0.24 5.80
N SER A 209 -11.90 0.31 4.86
CA SER A 209 -10.99 -0.48 4.04
C SER A 209 -9.91 -1.15 4.89
N LEU A 210 -9.28 -0.42 5.80
CA LEU A 210 -8.27 -0.98 6.72
C LEU A 210 -8.84 -2.10 7.58
N GLU A 211 -10.05 -1.94 8.10
CA GLU A 211 -10.72 -2.98 8.91
C GLU A 211 -10.93 -4.29 8.12
N LEU A 212 -11.15 -4.19 6.80
CA LEU A 212 -11.43 -5.34 5.93
C LEU A 212 -10.16 -6.01 5.37
N LEU A 213 -9.04 -5.30 5.33
CA LEU A 213 -7.78 -5.83 4.80
C LEU A 213 -7.11 -6.78 5.81
N PRO A 214 -6.46 -7.87 5.37
CA PRO A 214 -5.70 -8.75 6.25
C PRO A 214 -4.66 -8.00 7.10
N LYS A 215 -4.46 -8.37 8.35
CA LYS A 215 -3.41 -7.80 9.22
C LYS A 215 -2.00 -7.94 8.63
N SER A 216 -1.76 -8.99 7.86
CA SER A 216 -0.48 -9.27 7.20
C SER A 216 -0.23 -8.43 5.95
N MET A 217 -1.27 -7.79 5.40
CA MET A 217 -1.12 -6.99 4.18
C MET A 217 -0.43 -5.65 4.48
N VAL A 218 0.64 -5.35 3.78
CA VAL A 218 1.39 -4.11 3.96
C VAL A 218 0.65 -2.94 3.32
N ILE A 219 0.41 -1.91 4.09
CA ILE A 219 -0.20 -0.66 3.59
C ILE A 219 0.91 0.26 3.10
N HIS A 220 1.10 0.33 1.79
CA HIS A 220 2.15 1.14 1.17
C HIS A 220 1.76 2.62 1.08
N ARG A 221 0.47 2.91 0.92
CA ARG A 221 -0.04 4.28 0.79
C ARG A 221 -1.54 4.34 1.11
N ILE A 222 -1.96 5.45 1.73
CA ILE A 222 -3.37 5.75 2.04
C ILE A 222 -3.76 7.19 1.69
N THR A 223 -3.05 7.81 0.75
CA THR A 223 -3.33 9.18 0.27
C THR A 223 -2.99 9.32 -1.20
N GLY A 224 -3.54 10.33 -1.87
CA GLY A 224 -3.08 10.78 -3.18
C GLY A 224 -2.01 11.88 -3.05
N ASP A 225 -1.17 12.04 -4.08
CA ASP A 225 -0.16 13.09 -4.17
C ASP A 225 -0.25 13.77 -5.55
N GLY A 226 -1.08 14.81 -5.68
CA GLY A 226 -1.11 15.63 -6.88
C GLY A 226 -0.08 16.78 -6.82
N LYS A 227 0.47 17.19 -7.97
CA LYS A 227 1.33 18.39 -8.04
C LYS A 227 0.53 19.62 -7.61
N LYS A 228 1.05 20.34 -6.60
CA LYS A 228 0.38 21.50 -6.00
C LYS A 228 -0.07 22.52 -7.04
N ASP A 229 0.76 22.81 -8.04
CA ASP A 229 0.50 23.83 -9.05
C ASP A 229 -0.51 23.37 -10.12
N LEU A 230 -0.69 22.07 -10.29
CA LEU A 230 -1.59 21.46 -11.26
C LEU A 230 -2.89 20.97 -10.64
N LEU A 231 -2.95 20.76 -9.33
CA LEU A 231 -4.10 20.19 -8.65
C LEU A 231 -5.31 21.12 -8.74
N VAL A 232 -6.41 20.59 -9.26
CA VAL A 232 -7.72 21.25 -9.33
C VAL A 232 -8.59 20.82 -8.16
N GLU A 233 -8.80 19.51 -7.99
CA GLU A 233 -9.61 18.91 -6.91
C GLU A 233 -9.08 17.50 -6.55
N PRO A 234 -9.34 17.02 -5.34
CA PRO A 234 -9.82 17.76 -4.15
C PRO A 234 -8.68 18.56 -3.50
N LYS A 235 -8.96 19.79 -3.10
CA LYS A 235 -7.94 20.67 -2.47
C LYS A 235 -7.40 20.13 -1.15
N TRP A 236 -8.21 19.37 -0.38
CA TRP A 236 -7.78 18.77 0.87
C TRP A 236 -6.63 17.76 0.69
N SER A 237 -6.45 17.16 -0.50
CA SER A 237 -5.37 16.21 -0.77
C SER A 237 -3.98 16.85 -0.73
N LEU A 238 -3.86 18.19 -0.81
CA LEU A 238 -2.60 18.91 -0.62
C LEU A 238 -2.09 18.88 0.83
N ASP A 239 -3.00 18.72 1.79
CA ASP A 239 -2.65 18.63 3.21
C ASP A 239 -2.55 17.16 3.65
N LYS A 240 -1.55 16.47 3.12
CA LYS A 240 -1.29 15.06 3.40
C LYS A 240 -1.13 14.76 4.88
N LEU A 241 -0.48 15.66 5.63
CA LEU A 241 -0.29 15.48 7.07
C LEU A 241 -1.63 15.50 7.79
N LYS A 242 -2.50 16.43 7.45
CA LYS A 242 -3.86 16.49 8.01
C LYS A 242 -4.66 15.22 7.72
N VAL A 243 -4.61 14.71 6.49
CA VAL A 243 -5.30 13.45 6.15
C VAL A 243 -4.77 12.29 6.99
N LEU A 244 -3.44 12.11 7.07
CA LEU A 244 -2.82 11.02 7.83
C LEU A 244 -3.11 11.11 9.33
N THR A 245 -3.00 12.32 9.92
CA THR A 245 -3.30 12.52 11.35
C THR A 245 -4.79 12.35 11.66
N SER A 246 -5.67 12.69 10.72
CA SER A 246 -7.11 12.46 10.88
C SER A 246 -7.46 10.98 10.83
N ILE A 247 -6.84 10.20 9.94
CA ILE A 247 -6.99 8.74 9.89
C ILE A 247 -6.52 8.11 11.21
N ASP A 248 -5.32 8.48 11.70
CA ASP A 248 -4.78 7.97 12.97
C ASP A 248 -5.69 8.32 14.16
N LYS A 249 -6.19 9.55 14.20
CA LYS A 249 -7.12 10.00 15.24
C LYS A 249 -8.44 9.20 15.19
N GLU A 250 -9.00 8.99 14.01
CA GLU A 250 -10.26 8.28 13.84
C GLU A 250 -10.13 6.79 14.20
N LEU A 251 -9.02 6.14 13.82
CA LEU A 251 -8.71 4.77 14.26
C LEU A 251 -8.70 4.64 15.79
N LYS A 252 -8.13 5.63 16.48
CA LYS A 252 -8.08 5.66 17.95
C LYS A 252 -9.44 5.92 18.58
N ILE A 253 -10.23 6.88 18.05
CA ILE A 253 -11.57 7.22 18.57
C ILE A 253 -12.52 6.03 18.39
N SER A 254 -12.48 5.38 17.24
CA SER A 254 -13.34 4.23 16.91
C SER A 254 -12.83 2.92 17.51
N ASP A 255 -11.71 2.95 18.26
CA ASP A 255 -11.06 1.76 18.83
C ASP A 255 -10.94 0.63 17.79
N THR A 256 -10.43 0.96 16.60
CA THR A 256 -10.36 0.04 15.48
C THR A 256 -8.94 -0.04 14.89
N PHE A 257 -8.69 -1.09 14.10
CA PHE A 257 -7.37 -1.38 13.54
C PHE A 257 -7.49 -2.20 12.25
N GLN A 258 -6.40 -2.29 11.51
CA GLN A 258 -6.33 -3.11 10.30
C GLN A 258 -6.66 -4.57 10.60
N GLY A 259 -7.62 -5.10 9.83
CA GLY A 259 -8.03 -6.50 9.92
C GLY A 259 -9.08 -6.80 10.99
N ARG A 260 -9.59 -5.79 11.72
CA ARG A 260 -10.62 -6.01 12.73
C ARG A 260 -11.86 -6.74 12.18
N LYS A 261 -12.28 -6.43 10.94
CA LYS A 261 -13.44 -7.07 10.30
C LYS A 261 -13.06 -8.23 9.38
N ASN A 262 -11.78 -8.44 9.11
CA ASN A 262 -11.32 -9.53 8.24
C ASN A 262 -11.54 -10.89 8.89
N TYR A 263 -11.40 -11.00 10.20
CA TYR A 263 -11.64 -12.22 10.96
C TYR A 263 -13.07 -12.79 10.82
N PHE A 264 -14.04 -11.92 10.53
CA PHE A 264 -15.44 -12.32 10.43
C PHE A 264 -15.88 -12.73 9.02
N ASN A 265 -15.03 -12.48 7.99
CA ASN A 265 -15.39 -12.69 6.59
C ASN A 265 -14.61 -13.80 5.88
N ILE A 266 -13.66 -14.45 6.52
CA ILE A 266 -13.03 -15.66 5.97
C ILE A 266 -13.96 -16.82 6.32
N GLY A 267 -14.87 -17.12 5.38
CA GLY A 267 -15.83 -18.18 5.54
C GLY A 267 -15.17 -19.48 6.00
N GLY A 268 -15.52 -19.93 7.20
CA GLY A 268 -15.38 -21.30 7.66
C GLY A 268 -13.97 -21.86 7.88
N VAL A 269 -12.91 -21.09 7.68
CA VAL A 269 -11.57 -21.48 8.14
C VAL A 269 -11.28 -20.60 9.35
N ASN A 270 -11.56 -21.13 10.52
CA ASN A 270 -10.92 -20.73 11.76
C ASN A 270 -9.41 -20.92 11.54
N MET A 271 -8.71 -19.88 11.10
CA MET A 271 -7.33 -19.74 11.48
C MET A 271 -7.40 -19.35 12.95
N GLU A 272 -7.51 -20.36 13.79
CA GLU A 272 -7.32 -20.22 15.22
C GLU A 272 -5.95 -19.58 15.37
N ASP A 273 -5.93 -18.30 15.77
CA ASP A 273 -4.69 -17.68 16.22
C ASP A 273 -4.39 -18.31 17.57
N ASN A 274 -3.72 -19.47 17.53
CA ASN A 274 -3.35 -20.24 18.72
C ASN A 274 -2.24 -19.57 19.53
N ARG A 275 -1.85 -18.33 19.17
CA ARG A 275 -0.89 -17.57 19.97
C ARG A 275 -1.56 -17.12 21.26
N PRO A 276 -0.91 -17.37 22.41
CA PRO A 276 -1.49 -16.97 23.70
C PRO A 276 -1.59 -15.45 23.84
N ILE A 277 -2.59 -14.98 24.56
CA ILE A 277 -2.67 -13.57 24.99
C ILE A 277 -1.56 -13.33 26.02
N GLY A 278 -0.62 -12.44 25.71
CA GLY A 278 0.42 -12.01 26.65
C GLY A 278 -0.12 -10.92 27.58
N VAL A 279 -0.05 -11.14 28.89
CA VAL A 279 -0.35 -10.13 29.91
C VAL A 279 0.94 -9.83 30.68
N ILE A 280 1.38 -8.60 30.64
CA ILE A 280 2.58 -8.14 31.37
C ILE A 280 2.12 -7.15 32.42
N ASP A 281 2.51 -7.40 33.68
CA ASP A 281 2.24 -6.50 34.79
C ASP A 281 3.44 -6.41 35.72
N SER A 282 3.55 -5.28 36.40
CA SER A 282 4.58 -5.02 37.39
C SER A 282 4.46 -5.82 38.69
N GLY A 283 3.38 -6.59 38.87
CA GLY A 283 3.14 -7.33 40.10
C GLY A 283 1.91 -8.22 40.07
N VAL A 284 1.34 -8.53 41.21
CA VAL A 284 0.18 -9.44 41.32
C VAL A 284 -1.17 -8.83 40.90
N GLY A 285 -1.22 -7.52 40.67
CA GLY A 285 -2.45 -6.83 40.23
C GLY A 285 -2.96 -7.32 38.89
N GLY A 286 -2.07 -7.68 37.96
CA GLY A 286 -2.42 -8.24 36.65
C GLY A 286 -3.17 -9.57 36.70
N LEU A 287 -3.14 -10.30 37.81
CA LEU A 287 -3.93 -11.53 37.97
C LEU A 287 -5.45 -11.27 37.96
N THR A 288 -5.88 -10.09 38.38
CA THR A 288 -7.28 -9.65 38.24
C THR A 288 -7.66 -9.49 36.78
N VAL A 289 -6.78 -8.91 35.97
CA VAL A 289 -6.94 -8.76 34.51
C VAL A 289 -6.99 -10.13 33.85
N VAL A 290 -6.08 -11.05 34.21
CA VAL A 290 -6.08 -12.44 33.71
C VAL A 290 -7.38 -13.16 34.03
N LYS A 291 -7.94 -12.96 35.22
CA LYS A 291 -9.22 -13.56 35.62
C LYS A 291 -10.37 -13.06 34.73
N GLU A 292 -10.43 -11.76 34.47
CA GLU A 292 -11.45 -11.18 33.58
C GLU A 292 -11.26 -11.63 32.12
N LEU A 293 -10.02 -11.66 31.64
CA LEU A 293 -9.75 -12.19 30.30
C LEU A 293 -10.17 -13.64 30.12
N ARG A 294 -9.96 -14.50 31.13
CA ARG A 294 -10.44 -15.89 31.10
C ARG A 294 -11.96 -16.00 31.09
N ASN A 295 -12.65 -15.08 31.75
CA ASN A 295 -14.13 -15.02 31.71
C ASN A 295 -14.65 -14.59 30.34
N LEU A 296 -13.99 -13.62 29.71
CA LEU A 296 -14.35 -13.07 28.40
C LEU A 296 -13.95 -13.97 27.23
N PHE A 297 -12.81 -14.65 27.35
CA PHE A 297 -12.20 -15.48 26.32
C PHE A 297 -11.80 -16.87 26.86
N PRO A 298 -12.77 -17.72 27.22
CA PRO A 298 -12.53 -18.98 27.93
C PRO A 298 -11.72 -20.02 27.13
N GLN A 299 -11.65 -19.86 25.79
CA GLN A 299 -10.92 -20.75 24.90
C GLN A 299 -9.48 -20.27 24.60
N GLU A 300 -9.15 -19.05 25.01
CA GLU A 300 -7.83 -18.48 24.72
C GLU A 300 -6.77 -18.94 25.73
N SER A 301 -5.57 -19.21 25.22
CA SER A 301 -4.39 -19.42 26.07
C SER A 301 -3.87 -18.07 26.53
N ILE A 302 -3.56 -17.94 27.83
CA ILE A 302 -3.04 -16.71 28.41
C ILE A 302 -1.69 -16.98 29.03
N ILE A 303 -0.67 -16.20 28.64
CA ILE A 303 0.65 -16.17 29.29
C ILE A 303 0.70 -14.89 30.14
N TYR A 304 0.89 -15.07 31.44
CA TYR A 304 1.06 -13.98 32.39
C TYR A 304 2.53 -13.85 32.82
N PHE A 305 3.06 -12.66 32.69
CA PHE A 305 4.39 -12.30 33.19
C PHE A 305 4.25 -11.17 34.22
N GLY A 306 4.54 -11.48 35.46
CA GLY A 306 4.59 -10.50 36.57
C GLY A 306 6.04 -10.19 36.92
N ASP A 307 6.52 -8.99 36.66
CA ASP A 307 7.87 -8.57 36.97
C ASP A 307 8.01 -8.09 38.42
N ASN A 308 7.88 -9.03 39.36
CA ASN A 308 8.00 -8.74 40.79
C ASN A 308 9.41 -8.32 41.23
N LYS A 309 10.44 -8.61 40.42
CA LYS A 309 11.84 -8.31 40.73
C LYS A 309 12.19 -6.83 40.52
N ASN A 310 11.56 -6.22 39.52
CA ASN A 310 11.94 -4.89 39.04
C ASN A 310 10.99 -3.77 39.48
N VAL A 311 9.95 -4.05 40.25
CA VAL A 311 9.02 -3.03 40.80
C VAL A 311 9.62 -2.30 42.00
N PRO A 312 9.20 -1.01 42.23
CA PRO A 312 8.23 -0.22 41.45
C PRO A 312 8.92 0.51 40.28
N TYR A 313 8.28 0.52 39.12
CA TYR A 313 8.78 1.20 37.93
C TYR A 313 8.77 2.73 38.02
N GLY A 314 7.88 3.30 38.83
CA GLY A 314 7.75 4.75 38.97
C GLY A 314 8.98 5.48 39.51
N ASN A 315 9.95 4.75 40.09
CA ASN A 315 11.21 5.28 40.62
C ASN A 315 12.39 4.97 39.70
N LYS A 316 12.18 4.38 38.55
CA LYS A 316 13.23 3.98 37.59
C LYS A 316 13.27 4.90 36.38
N THR A 317 14.47 5.08 35.82
CA THR A 317 14.67 5.76 34.56
C THR A 317 14.22 4.88 33.39
N GLU A 318 13.95 5.49 32.23
CA GLU A 318 13.60 4.77 30.98
C GLU A 318 14.64 3.67 30.66
N HIS A 319 15.92 3.94 30.85
CA HIS A 319 17.01 3.00 30.59
C HIS A 319 16.93 1.75 31.49
N GLU A 320 16.63 1.94 32.78
CA GLU A 320 16.51 0.87 33.79
C GLU A 320 15.24 0.00 33.59
N ILE A 321 14.28 0.46 32.79
CA ILE A 321 13.05 -0.28 32.46
C ILE A 321 13.26 -1.17 31.22
N TYR A 322 14.16 -0.76 30.30
CA TYR A 322 14.42 -1.49 29.05
C TYR A 322 15.56 -2.54 29.14
N GLU A 323 16.31 -2.61 30.21
CA GLU A 323 17.24 -3.70 30.53
C GLU A 323 16.54 -4.85 31.29
#